data_8e0df8f539fef5cd453c8ba1b2a82ed6
#
_entry.id   8e0df8f539fef5cd453c8ba1b2a82ed6
#
_cell.length_a   1.000
_cell.length_b   1.000
_cell.length_c   1.000
_cell.angle_alpha   90.00
_cell.angle_beta   90.00
_cell.angle_gamma   90.00
#
_symmetry.space_group_name_H-M   'P 1'
#
loop_
_entity.id
_entity.type
_entity.pdbx_description
1 polymer ?
#
loop_
_entity_poly.entity_id
_entity_poly.type
_entity_poly.pdbx_seq_one_letter_code
_entity_poly.pdbx_strand_id
1 'polypeptide(L)'
;MPFFVVKRDLPGVTPEILQSAAVRAKSCCAEMTGEGQPVRWVRSFYLPETAQTHCYFEAASKSAVEEANQRANIPFTQIVEVMEMTPEMV
;
A
#
# COMPACT_ATOMS: atom_id res chain seq x y z
N MET A 1 -10.06 10.46 -5.33
CA MET A 1 -8.81 10.64 -4.55
C MET A 1 -7.62 10.14 -5.37
N PRO A 2 -6.45 10.73 -5.19
CA PRO A 2 -5.25 10.25 -5.91
C PRO A 2 -4.87 8.82 -5.53
N PHE A 3 -4.12 8.19 -6.44
CA PHE A 3 -3.51 6.89 -6.20
C PHE A 3 -2.03 7.04 -5.90
N PHE A 4 -1.53 6.13 -5.07
CA PHE A 4 -0.11 6.09 -4.70
C PHE A 4 0.37 4.65 -4.79
N VAL A 5 1.61 4.47 -5.26
CA VAL A 5 2.28 3.17 -5.17
C VAL A 5 3.29 3.22 -4.04
N VAL A 6 3.25 2.20 -3.18
CA VAL A 6 4.21 2.00 -2.11
C VAL A 6 5.13 0.87 -2.55
N LYS A 7 6.41 1.17 -2.70
CA LYS A 7 7.42 0.20 -3.12
C LYS A 7 8.19 -0.28 -1.92
N ARG A 8 8.42 -1.60 -1.83
CA ARG A 8 9.14 -2.22 -0.72
C ARG A 8 10.08 -3.30 -1.21
N ASP A 9 11.23 -3.38 -0.55
CA ASP A 9 12.14 -4.50 -0.70
C ASP A 9 11.90 -5.43 0.47
N LEU A 10 11.54 -6.69 0.19
CA LEU A 10 11.18 -7.67 1.21
C LEU A 10 12.01 -8.95 1.03
N PRO A 11 13.34 -8.88 1.15
CA PRO A 11 14.19 -10.06 0.97
C PRO A 11 13.83 -11.13 2.01
N GLY A 12 13.72 -12.38 1.56
CA GLY A 12 13.39 -13.49 2.44
C GLY A 12 11.95 -13.55 2.90
N VAL A 13 11.04 -12.74 2.32
CA VAL A 13 9.65 -12.74 2.72
C VAL A 13 8.99 -14.08 2.39
N THR A 14 8.10 -14.53 3.29
CA THR A 14 7.32 -15.75 3.10
C THR A 14 5.86 -15.37 2.80
N PRO A 15 5.06 -16.31 2.25
CA PRO A 15 3.63 -16.05 2.05
C PRO A 15 2.91 -15.68 3.36
N GLU A 16 3.32 -16.27 4.48
CA GLU A 16 2.72 -15.97 5.80
C GLU A 16 3.03 -14.55 6.24
N ILE A 17 4.25 -14.07 5.99
CA ILE A 17 4.65 -12.70 6.30
C ILE A 17 3.88 -11.71 5.44
N LEU A 18 3.72 -12.02 4.15
CA LEU A 18 2.92 -11.19 3.24
C LEU A 18 1.47 -11.10 3.70
N GLN A 19 0.89 -12.24 4.08
CA GLN A 19 -0.49 -12.30 4.57
C GLN A 19 -0.66 -11.45 5.83
N SER A 20 0.25 -11.59 6.77
CA SER A 20 0.22 -10.81 8.02
C SER A 20 0.30 -9.31 7.75
N ALA A 21 1.20 -8.91 6.86
CA ALA A 21 1.34 -7.51 6.49
C ALA A 21 0.06 -6.97 5.83
N ALA A 22 -0.56 -7.75 4.96
CA ALA A 22 -1.80 -7.38 4.28
C ALA A 22 -2.94 -7.15 5.27
N VAL A 23 -3.08 -8.03 6.27
CA VAL A 23 -4.09 -7.89 7.33
C VAL A 23 -3.88 -6.59 8.10
N ARG A 24 -2.63 -6.29 8.47
CA ARG A 24 -2.32 -5.07 9.20
C ARG A 24 -2.58 -3.81 8.36
N ALA A 25 -2.21 -3.84 7.08
CA ALA A 25 -2.46 -2.71 6.19
C ALA A 25 -3.95 -2.42 6.06
N LYS A 26 -4.75 -3.46 5.84
CA LYS A 26 -6.20 -3.33 5.74
C LYS A 26 -6.80 -2.74 7.02
N SER A 27 -6.36 -3.23 8.16
CA SER A 27 -6.84 -2.80 9.47
C SER A 27 -6.49 -1.34 9.77
N CYS A 28 -5.25 -0.95 9.51
CA CYS A 28 -4.79 0.42 9.75
C CYS A 28 -5.47 1.42 8.81
N CYS A 29 -5.72 1.05 7.56
CA CYS A 29 -6.47 1.89 6.63
C CYS A 29 -7.90 2.12 7.10
N ALA A 30 -8.55 1.08 7.61
CA ALA A 30 -9.90 1.18 8.15
C ALA A 30 -9.94 2.10 9.37
N GLU A 31 -8.96 1.95 10.26
CA GLU A 31 -8.83 2.79 11.46
C GLU A 31 -8.68 4.27 11.10
N MET A 32 -7.77 4.58 10.18
CA MET A 32 -7.53 5.96 9.75
C MET A 32 -8.74 6.55 9.05
N THR A 33 -9.41 5.78 8.22
CA THR A 33 -10.63 6.23 7.53
C THR A 33 -11.70 6.57 8.56
N GLY A 34 -11.84 5.75 9.60
CA GLY A 34 -12.76 6.03 10.72
C GLY A 34 -12.40 7.27 11.50
N GLU A 35 -11.14 7.70 11.49
CA GLU A 35 -10.65 8.92 12.14
C GLU A 35 -10.79 10.17 11.27
N GLY A 36 -11.33 10.03 10.06
CA GLY A 36 -11.48 11.15 9.14
C GLY A 36 -10.29 11.33 8.20
N GLN A 37 -9.38 10.38 8.11
CA GLN A 37 -8.26 10.39 7.18
C GLN A 37 -8.45 9.26 6.16
N PRO A 38 -9.17 9.51 5.04
CA PRO A 38 -9.47 8.45 4.09
C PRO A 38 -8.22 7.89 3.45
N VAL A 39 -8.05 6.58 3.57
CA VAL A 39 -6.98 5.83 2.92
C VAL A 39 -7.45 4.41 2.70
N ARG A 40 -7.16 3.85 1.52
CA ARG A 40 -7.62 2.51 1.16
C ARG A 40 -6.50 1.77 0.44
N TRP A 41 -6.20 0.56 0.91
CA TRP A 41 -5.35 -0.35 0.17
C TRP A 41 -6.19 -0.99 -0.95
N VAL A 42 -5.73 -0.84 -2.20
CA VAL A 42 -6.47 -1.29 -3.37
C VAL A 42 -6.04 -2.69 -3.81
N ARG A 43 -4.74 -2.86 -4.03
CA ARG A 43 -4.15 -4.14 -4.43
C ARG A 43 -2.64 -4.07 -4.36
N SER A 44 -2.01 -5.24 -4.40
CA SER A 44 -0.57 -5.33 -4.43
C SER A 44 -0.12 -6.37 -5.43
N PHE A 45 1.08 -6.17 -5.96
CA PHE A 45 1.76 -7.16 -6.77
C PHE A 45 3.09 -7.50 -6.12
N TYR A 46 3.38 -8.78 -5.98
CA TYR A 46 4.68 -9.25 -5.52
C TYR A 46 5.52 -9.65 -6.73
N LEU A 47 6.77 -9.18 -6.76
CA LEU A 47 7.73 -9.47 -7.82
C LEU A 47 8.73 -10.51 -7.29
N PRO A 48 8.54 -11.80 -7.59
CA PRO A 48 9.39 -12.84 -6.99
C PRO A 48 10.86 -12.77 -7.40
N GLU A 49 11.15 -12.25 -8.59
CA GLU A 49 12.54 -12.15 -9.06
C GLU A 49 13.37 -11.19 -8.24
N THR A 50 12.77 -10.11 -7.74
CA THR A 50 13.47 -9.05 -7.02
C THR A 50 13.08 -8.98 -5.54
N ALA A 51 12.15 -9.82 -5.09
CA ALA A 51 11.59 -9.80 -3.75
C ALA A 51 11.03 -8.42 -3.37
N GLN A 52 10.39 -7.77 -4.33
CA GLN A 52 9.76 -6.45 -4.14
C GLN A 52 8.25 -6.55 -4.17
N THR A 53 7.57 -5.61 -3.52
CA THR A 53 6.13 -5.44 -3.69
C THR A 53 5.83 -4.03 -4.14
N HIS A 54 4.80 -3.92 -4.99
CA HIS A 54 4.20 -2.66 -5.37
C HIS A 54 2.76 -2.68 -4.87
N CYS A 55 2.49 -1.89 -3.85
CA CYS A 55 1.18 -1.84 -3.19
C CYS A 55 0.50 -0.53 -3.55
N TYR A 56 -0.70 -0.60 -4.11
CA TYR A 56 -1.44 0.57 -4.55
C TYR A 56 -2.46 0.98 -3.51
N PHE A 57 -2.45 2.28 -3.19
CA PHE A 57 -3.34 2.88 -2.21
C PHE A 57 -4.08 4.05 -2.86
N GLU A 58 -5.29 4.27 -2.40
CA GLU A 58 -6.07 5.46 -2.74
C GLU A 58 -6.22 6.27 -1.47
N ALA A 59 -5.85 7.54 -1.51
CA ALA A 59 -5.85 8.38 -0.32
C ALA A 59 -5.93 9.87 -0.68
N ALA A 60 -6.32 10.68 0.27
CA ALA A 60 -6.38 12.14 0.08
C ALA A 60 -4.99 12.76 -0.06
N SER A 61 -3.97 12.15 0.56
CA SER A 61 -2.62 12.70 0.55
C SER A 61 -1.57 11.59 0.69
N LYS A 62 -0.35 11.91 0.28
CA LYS A 62 0.80 11.02 0.47
C LYS A 62 1.05 10.75 1.95
N SER A 63 0.88 11.76 2.81
CA SER A 63 1.10 11.61 4.24
C SER A 63 0.15 10.61 4.87
N ALA A 64 -1.09 10.51 4.39
CA ALA A 64 -2.03 9.50 4.86
C ALA A 64 -1.54 8.08 4.52
N VAL A 65 -0.97 7.90 3.33
CA VAL A 65 -0.39 6.61 2.93
C VAL A 65 0.82 6.27 3.80
N GLU A 66 1.69 7.25 4.03
CA GLU A 66 2.86 7.06 4.91
C GLU A 66 2.43 6.63 6.30
N GLU A 67 1.46 7.33 6.89
CA GLU A 67 0.99 7.03 8.23
C GLU A 67 0.37 5.63 8.32
N ALA A 68 -0.44 5.25 7.35
CA ALA A 68 -1.05 3.91 7.34
C ALA A 68 0.01 2.81 7.35
N ASN A 69 1.06 2.97 6.55
CA ASN A 69 2.14 2.00 6.47
C ASN A 69 3.00 1.99 7.73
N GLN A 70 3.22 3.15 8.35
CA GLN A 70 3.94 3.26 9.62
C GLN A 70 3.15 2.59 10.74
N ARG A 71 1.85 2.83 10.84
CA ARG A 71 0.98 2.19 11.84
C ARG A 71 0.98 0.67 11.67
N ALA A 72 0.98 0.20 10.43
CA ALA A 72 1.01 -1.22 10.12
C ALA A 72 2.38 -1.85 10.36
N ASN A 73 3.40 -1.02 10.60
CA ASN A 73 4.78 -1.46 10.79
C ASN A 73 5.29 -2.28 9.61
N ILE A 74 5.03 -1.78 8.39
CA ILE A 74 5.50 -2.40 7.16
C ILE A 74 6.54 -1.49 6.54
N PRO A 75 7.77 -1.99 6.28
CA PRO A 75 8.82 -1.16 5.69
C PRO A 75 8.48 -0.79 4.24
N PHE A 76 8.94 0.38 3.83
CA PHE A 76 8.83 0.81 2.43
C PHE A 76 10.04 1.64 2.05
N THR A 77 10.38 1.62 0.76
CA THR A 77 11.51 2.39 0.24
C THR A 77 11.05 3.69 -0.41
N GLN A 78 9.85 3.70 -0.98
CA GLN A 78 9.38 4.83 -1.75
C GLN A 78 7.86 4.83 -1.83
N ILE A 79 7.27 6.02 -1.78
CA ILE A 79 5.85 6.24 -2.06
C ILE A 79 5.76 7.28 -3.17
N VAL A 80 5.07 6.94 -4.26
CA VAL A 80 4.97 7.80 -5.45
C VAL A 80 3.52 7.95 -5.83
N GLU A 81 3.10 9.17 -6.11
CA GLU A 81 1.78 9.40 -6.67
C GLU A 81 1.74 8.86 -8.10
N VAL A 82 0.68 8.16 -8.45
CA VAL A 82 0.51 7.53 -9.76
C VAL A 82 -0.86 7.84 -10.30
N MET A 83 -1.02 7.70 -11.61
CA MET A 83 -2.29 7.89 -12.28
C MET A 83 -2.74 6.54 -12.82
N GLU A 84 -3.96 6.14 -12.49
CA GLU A 84 -4.52 4.90 -12.99
C GLU A 84 -4.98 5.07 -14.43
N MET A 85 -4.66 4.09 -15.26
CA MET A 85 -5.18 3.99 -16.63
C MET A 85 -5.72 2.58 -16.84
N THR A 86 -6.96 2.50 -17.28
CA THR A 86 -7.61 1.23 -17.56
C THR A 86 -8.16 1.23 -18.99
N PRO A 87 -8.40 0.04 -19.59
CA PRO A 87 -8.99 -0.01 -20.93
C PRO A 87 -10.33 0.71 -21.05
N GLU A 88 -11.10 0.76 -19.95
CA GLU A 88 -12.41 1.42 -19.93
C GLU A 88 -12.29 2.95 -20.03
N MET A 89 -11.09 3.50 -19.79
CA MET A 89 -10.85 4.96 -19.80
C MET A 89 -10.44 5.47 -21.18
N VAL A 90 -10.22 4.58 -22.14
CA VAL A 90 -9.75 4.95 -23.49
C VAL A 90 -10.64 4.38 -24.58
#